data_6c15531468f17dd5b84714b8d43f570f
#
_entry.id   6c15531468f17dd5b84714b8d43f570f
#
_cell.length_a   1.000
_cell.length_b   1.000
_cell.length_c   1.000
_cell.angle_alpha   90.00
_cell.angle_beta   90.00
_cell.angle_gamma   90.00
#
_symmetry.space_group_name_H-M   'P 1'
#
loop_
_entity.id
_entity.type
_entity.pdbx_description
1 polymer ?
#
loop_
_entity_poly.entity_id
_entity_poly.type
_entity_poly.pdbx_seq_one_letter_code
_entity_poly.pdbx_strand_id
1 'polypeptide(L)'
;MKTFLVLGAGTAGTMVANKMNRMLDPDEWRIIIVDRDETHYYQPGFLFIPFQIYSTPEVVKPKRDLLPRSIEVVITDIERIEPERSRVVLTRENRVIEYDTLVIATGAGIHPEETEGMLDGGWRHNIFDFYTLEGAETLGQYLKGWPGGRLVVNIAEMPIKCPVAPLEFLFLADWYFHRKGMREKVELVYATPLPGAFTQPTCSQVLGEMLDRKGIHLETDFNIGSVDSGRGVIASWDDREIAYDLLVTVPVNRGAAVIGRSGLGDELDFAYTDKHTLRARDWENIWVIGDAANVPASKAGSVAHFMLDVLVENILRQENGLPPLPKFDGHANCFIESGFEKGILIDFNYDVEPLPGRYPLPGLGPFTLLEESSVNHWGKKAFRWVYWNLLVKGADLPISSHMSMAGKRTIEPIRSKS
;
A
#
# COMPACT_ATOMS: atom_id res chain seq x y z
N MET A 1 -15.46 2.41 32.39
CA MET A 1 -15.57 1.97 30.98
C MET A 1 -14.25 2.29 30.33
N LYS A 2 -13.53 1.28 29.86
CA LYS A 2 -12.25 1.42 29.16
C LYS A 2 -12.45 2.00 27.77
N THR A 3 -11.42 2.65 27.22
CA THR A 3 -11.43 3.25 25.89
C THR A 3 -10.45 2.52 24.97
N PHE A 4 -10.97 1.93 23.89
CA PHE A 4 -10.22 1.44 22.74
C PHE A 4 -10.20 2.52 21.67
N LEU A 5 -9.04 3.13 21.44
CA LEU A 5 -8.88 4.24 20.50
C LEU A 5 -8.14 3.80 19.25
N VAL A 6 -8.69 4.11 18.06
CA VAL A 6 -8.08 3.84 16.76
C VAL A 6 -7.80 5.16 16.06
N LEU A 7 -6.56 5.38 15.62
CA LEU A 7 -6.17 6.55 14.82
C LEU A 7 -6.04 6.16 13.36
N GLY A 8 -6.94 6.72 12.54
CA GLY A 8 -7.09 6.40 11.12
C GLY A 8 -8.23 5.39 10.87
N ALA A 9 -9.21 5.80 10.05
CA ALA A 9 -10.32 4.98 9.59
C ALA A 9 -10.16 4.58 8.10
N GLY A 10 -8.91 4.35 7.69
CA GLY A 10 -8.57 3.70 6.41
C GLY A 10 -8.79 2.19 6.49
N THR A 11 -8.18 1.43 5.58
CA THR A 11 -8.32 -0.04 5.51
C THR A 11 -8.04 -0.70 6.85
N ALA A 12 -6.86 -0.50 7.41
CA ALA A 12 -6.43 -1.18 8.63
C ALA A 12 -7.28 -0.79 9.86
N GLY A 13 -7.49 0.51 10.09
CA GLY A 13 -8.24 0.96 11.25
C GLY A 13 -9.72 0.56 11.22
N THR A 14 -10.34 0.59 10.03
CA THR A 14 -11.73 0.11 9.86
C THR A 14 -11.84 -1.38 10.15
N MET A 15 -10.88 -2.20 9.69
CA MET A 15 -10.84 -3.64 10.01
C MET A 15 -10.71 -3.88 11.51
N VAL A 16 -9.76 -3.19 12.18
CA VAL A 16 -9.54 -3.31 13.63
C VAL A 16 -10.78 -2.92 14.39
N ALA A 17 -11.35 -1.74 14.12
CA ALA A 17 -12.54 -1.25 14.83
C ALA A 17 -13.72 -2.23 14.69
N ASN A 18 -13.96 -2.75 13.49
CA ASN A 18 -15.00 -3.72 13.24
C ASN A 18 -14.77 -5.05 13.96
N LYS A 19 -13.54 -5.57 13.95
CA LYS A 19 -13.22 -6.86 14.59
C LYS A 19 -13.29 -6.73 16.12
N MET A 20 -12.70 -5.66 16.67
CA MET A 20 -12.72 -5.41 18.12
C MET A 20 -14.15 -5.12 18.64
N ASN A 21 -15.00 -4.47 17.86
CA ASN A 21 -16.41 -4.25 18.23
C ASN A 21 -17.23 -5.54 18.41
N ARG A 22 -16.78 -6.65 17.80
CA ARG A 22 -17.39 -7.97 17.98
C ARG A 22 -16.81 -8.77 19.15
N MET A 23 -15.59 -8.41 19.59
CA MET A 23 -14.80 -9.19 20.55
C MET A 23 -14.75 -8.56 21.95
N LEU A 24 -14.89 -7.24 22.05
CA LEU A 24 -14.90 -6.52 23.32
C LEU A 24 -16.32 -6.46 23.89
N ASP A 25 -16.43 -6.58 25.21
CA ASP A 25 -17.69 -6.40 25.91
C ASP A 25 -18.13 -4.92 25.85
N PRO A 26 -19.29 -4.59 25.26
CA PRO A 26 -19.75 -3.21 25.13
C PRO A 26 -20.11 -2.56 26.47
N ASP A 27 -20.32 -3.34 27.54
CA ASP A 27 -20.57 -2.80 28.89
C ASP A 27 -19.28 -2.38 29.59
N GLU A 28 -18.12 -2.92 29.14
CA GLU A 28 -16.79 -2.59 29.68
C GLU A 28 -16.01 -1.61 28.79
N TRP A 29 -16.21 -1.68 27.48
CA TRP A 29 -15.41 -0.98 26.48
C TRP A 29 -16.24 -0.06 25.59
N ARG A 30 -15.73 1.13 25.35
CA ARG A 30 -16.14 1.98 24.22
C ARG A 30 -15.05 2.00 23.16
N ILE A 31 -15.46 2.01 21.90
CA ILE A 31 -14.54 2.12 20.76
C ILE A 31 -14.71 3.49 20.12
N ILE A 32 -13.60 4.21 19.98
CA ILE A 32 -13.53 5.51 19.32
C ILE A 32 -12.57 5.38 18.15
N ILE A 33 -12.95 5.86 16.96
CA ILE A 33 -12.07 5.96 15.80
C ILE A 33 -11.99 7.42 15.34
N VAL A 34 -10.75 7.89 15.13
CA VAL A 34 -10.46 9.27 14.71
C VAL A 34 -9.91 9.27 13.29
N ASP A 35 -10.43 10.12 12.42
CA ASP A 35 -9.88 10.32 11.08
C ASP A 35 -10.13 11.77 10.63
N ARG A 36 -9.34 12.25 9.68
CA ARG A 36 -9.41 13.62 9.18
C ARG A 36 -10.56 13.89 8.20
N ASP A 37 -11.06 12.86 7.50
CA ASP A 37 -12.15 12.99 6.54
C ASP A 37 -13.20 11.89 6.66
N GLU A 38 -14.36 12.09 6.02
CA GLU A 38 -15.51 11.19 6.10
C GLU A 38 -15.48 10.07 5.04
N THR A 39 -14.55 10.15 4.07
CA THR A 39 -14.51 9.24 2.93
C THR A 39 -13.54 8.10 3.16
N HIS A 40 -13.99 6.88 2.92
CA HIS A 40 -13.14 5.70 2.86
C HIS A 40 -12.78 5.39 1.41
N TYR A 41 -11.51 5.16 1.16
CA TYR A 41 -10.94 4.93 -0.17
C TYR A 41 -10.49 3.48 -0.34
N TYR A 42 -10.94 2.84 -1.42
CA TYR A 42 -10.35 1.61 -1.92
C TYR A 42 -9.11 1.97 -2.75
N GLN A 43 -7.99 2.26 -2.08
CA GLN A 43 -6.77 2.74 -2.73
C GLN A 43 -6.25 1.82 -3.85
N PRO A 44 -6.32 0.47 -3.76
CA PRO A 44 -5.91 -0.39 -4.89
C PRO A 44 -6.70 -0.13 -6.18
N GLY A 45 -7.86 0.50 -6.09
CA GLY A 45 -8.68 0.87 -7.24
C GLY A 45 -8.18 2.11 -7.99
N PHE A 46 -7.38 2.96 -7.37
CA PHE A 46 -6.85 4.17 -7.99
C PHE A 46 -6.02 3.88 -9.23
N LEU A 47 -5.24 2.79 -9.21
CA LEU A 47 -4.48 2.29 -10.36
C LEU A 47 -5.33 2.12 -11.62
N PHE A 48 -6.60 1.76 -11.48
CA PHE A 48 -7.48 1.41 -12.59
C PHE A 48 -8.25 2.61 -13.18
N ILE A 49 -8.32 3.74 -12.44
CA ILE A 49 -9.03 4.95 -12.87
C ILE A 49 -8.41 5.58 -14.11
N PRO A 50 -7.07 5.77 -14.22
CA PRO A 50 -6.45 6.36 -15.40
C PRO A 50 -6.80 5.63 -16.71
N PHE A 51 -7.01 4.32 -16.63
CA PHE A 51 -7.31 3.44 -17.75
C PHE A 51 -8.80 3.22 -17.98
N GLN A 52 -9.68 3.92 -17.23
CA GLN A 52 -11.15 3.84 -17.34
C GLN A 52 -11.71 2.44 -17.02
N ILE A 53 -11.01 1.67 -16.21
CA ILE A 53 -11.46 0.34 -15.74
C ILE A 53 -12.36 0.50 -14.52
N TYR A 54 -12.06 1.46 -13.63
CA TYR A 54 -12.92 1.87 -12.52
C TYR A 54 -13.24 3.36 -12.60
N SER A 55 -14.37 3.72 -12.01
CA SER A 55 -14.83 5.08 -11.78
C SER A 55 -14.73 5.43 -10.29
N THR A 56 -14.73 6.71 -9.96
CA THR A 56 -14.66 7.22 -8.58
C THR A 56 -15.69 6.59 -7.65
N PRO A 57 -17.02 6.50 -8.02
CA PRO A 57 -18.01 5.89 -7.12
C PRO A 57 -17.74 4.42 -6.77
N GLU A 58 -16.93 3.72 -7.56
CA GLU A 58 -16.59 2.31 -7.30
C GLU A 58 -15.49 2.15 -6.25
N VAL A 59 -14.70 3.22 -6.00
CA VAL A 59 -13.53 3.20 -5.12
C VAL A 59 -13.69 4.05 -3.86
N VAL A 60 -14.84 4.70 -3.65
CA VAL A 60 -15.11 5.51 -2.46
C VAL A 60 -16.41 5.07 -1.78
N LYS A 61 -16.46 5.18 -0.45
CA LYS A 61 -17.66 5.04 0.36
C LYS A 61 -17.59 5.95 1.59
N PRO A 62 -18.72 6.39 2.15
CA PRO A 62 -18.72 7.03 3.46
C PRO A 62 -18.19 6.08 4.54
N LYS A 63 -17.29 6.54 5.42
CA LYS A 63 -16.76 5.73 6.53
C LYS A 63 -17.86 5.21 7.44
N ARG A 64 -18.90 6.00 7.65
CA ARG A 64 -20.07 5.62 8.46
C ARG A 64 -20.82 4.38 7.95
N ASP A 65 -20.79 4.10 6.65
CA ASP A 65 -21.42 2.93 6.05
C ASP A 65 -20.66 1.63 6.32
N LEU A 66 -19.40 1.76 6.75
CA LEU A 66 -18.48 0.65 6.99
C LEU A 66 -18.32 0.31 8.48
N LEU A 67 -18.81 1.17 9.37
CA LEU A 67 -18.64 1.06 10.82
C LEU A 67 -19.99 0.87 11.53
N PRO A 68 -20.10 -0.02 12.53
CA PRO A 68 -21.27 -0.13 13.39
C PRO A 68 -21.60 1.18 14.13
N ARG A 69 -22.88 1.38 14.44
CA ARG A 69 -23.33 2.60 15.17
C ARG A 69 -22.78 2.69 16.59
N SER A 70 -22.38 1.57 17.17
CA SER A 70 -21.73 1.47 18.49
C SER A 70 -20.34 2.10 18.53
N ILE A 71 -19.69 2.31 17.37
CA ILE A 71 -18.37 2.94 17.29
C ILE A 71 -18.54 4.45 17.17
N GLU A 72 -17.93 5.19 18.09
CA GLU A 72 -17.83 6.65 17.99
C GLU A 72 -16.83 7.02 16.89
N VAL A 73 -17.29 7.73 15.85
CA VAL A 73 -16.42 8.23 14.77
C VAL A 73 -16.23 9.74 14.94
N VAL A 74 -15.00 10.15 15.13
CA VAL A 74 -14.61 11.55 15.32
C VAL A 74 -13.83 12.01 14.07
N ILE A 75 -14.39 12.97 13.34
CA ILE A 75 -13.77 13.52 12.13
C ILE A 75 -13.02 14.80 12.49
N THR A 76 -11.70 14.68 12.58
CA THR A 76 -10.78 15.78 12.87
C THR A 76 -9.34 15.33 12.70
N ASP A 77 -8.40 16.26 12.53
CA ASP A 77 -6.99 15.99 12.59
C ASP A 77 -6.51 15.73 14.03
N ILE A 78 -5.39 15.02 14.13
CA ILE A 78 -4.73 14.69 15.38
C ILE A 78 -3.57 15.68 15.56
N GLU A 79 -3.58 16.44 16.65
CA GLU A 79 -2.50 17.38 16.96
C GLU A 79 -1.26 16.65 17.45
N ARG A 80 -1.43 15.79 18.48
CA ARG A 80 -0.33 14.97 19.03
C ARG A 80 -0.85 13.79 19.83
N ILE A 81 0.00 12.79 19.96
CA ILE A 81 -0.15 11.66 20.88
C ILE A 81 0.75 11.92 22.09
N GLU A 82 0.24 11.74 23.28
CA GLU A 82 0.99 11.85 24.53
C GLU A 82 1.02 10.47 25.24
N PRO A 83 1.95 9.59 24.86
CA PRO A 83 1.96 8.20 25.33
C PRO A 83 2.12 8.07 26.85
N GLU A 84 2.96 8.92 27.47
CA GLU A 84 3.21 8.94 28.92
C GLU A 84 1.94 9.20 29.73
N ARG A 85 0.94 9.80 29.10
CA ARG A 85 -0.35 10.14 29.72
C ARG A 85 -1.50 9.33 29.18
N SER A 86 -1.21 8.37 28.29
CA SER A 86 -2.21 7.56 27.57
C SER A 86 -3.34 8.40 26.99
N ARG A 87 -3.01 9.49 26.25
CA ARG A 87 -4.00 10.38 25.68
C ARG A 87 -3.60 10.91 24.29
N VAL A 88 -4.60 11.29 23.51
CA VAL A 88 -4.47 11.92 22.21
C VAL A 88 -5.14 13.30 22.25
N VAL A 89 -4.46 14.31 21.72
CA VAL A 89 -4.97 15.68 21.58
C VAL A 89 -5.41 15.87 20.12
N LEU A 90 -6.64 16.31 19.92
CA LEU A 90 -7.23 16.60 18.62
C LEU A 90 -7.12 18.08 18.30
N THR A 91 -6.99 18.43 17.01
CA THR A 91 -6.89 19.83 16.58
C THR A 91 -8.16 20.62 16.84
N ARG A 92 -9.33 19.98 16.67
CA ARG A 92 -10.62 20.62 16.90
C ARG A 92 -10.86 20.80 18.40
N GLU A 93 -10.99 22.06 18.82
CA GLU A 93 -11.33 22.45 20.21
C GLU A 93 -10.30 21.95 21.26
N ASN A 94 -9.10 21.54 20.83
CA ASN A 94 -8.11 20.89 21.70
C ASN A 94 -8.70 19.73 22.51
N ARG A 95 -9.69 19.04 21.94
CA ARG A 95 -10.34 17.89 22.58
C ARG A 95 -9.29 16.83 22.92
N VAL A 96 -9.32 16.34 24.14
CA VAL A 96 -8.45 15.27 24.62
C VAL A 96 -9.25 13.98 24.72
N ILE A 97 -8.68 12.89 24.20
CA ILE A 97 -9.22 11.53 24.37
C ILE A 97 -8.18 10.71 25.12
N GLU A 98 -8.54 10.24 26.31
CA GLU A 98 -7.75 9.26 27.07
C GLU A 98 -8.09 7.86 26.57
N TYR A 99 -7.09 6.97 26.57
CA TYR A 99 -7.21 5.59 26.10
C TYR A 99 -6.57 4.59 27.07
N ASP A 100 -7.15 3.42 27.14
CA ASP A 100 -6.55 2.25 27.77
C ASP A 100 -5.72 1.46 26.76
N THR A 101 -6.21 1.35 25.52
CA THR A 101 -5.51 0.74 24.38
C THR A 101 -5.61 1.65 23.17
N LEU A 102 -4.46 1.92 22.53
CA LEU A 102 -4.35 2.73 21.31
C LEU A 102 -3.91 1.86 20.13
N VAL A 103 -4.57 2.02 18.98
CA VAL A 103 -4.10 1.46 17.71
C VAL A 103 -3.80 2.59 16.73
N ILE A 104 -2.56 2.64 16.26
CA ILE A 104 -2.09 3.53 15.20
C ILE A 104 -2.31 2.85 13.86
N ALA A 105 -3.22 3.39 13.05
CA ALA A 105 -3.60 2.90 11.72
C ALA A 105 -3.66 4.04 10.70
N THR A 106 -2.82 5.06 10.88
CA THR A 106 -2.82 6.32 10.12
C THR A 106 -2.36 6.18 8.67
N GLY A 107 -1.80 5.02 8.31
CA GLY A 107 -1.33 4.74 6.95
C GLY A 107 -0.10 5.55 6.55
N ALA A 108 0.07 5.74 5.24
CA ALA A 108 1.14 6.55 4.65
C ALA A 108 0.58 7.47 3.56
N GLY A 109 1.22 8.62 3.37
CA GLY A 109 0.93 9.61 2.33
C GLY A 109 2.08 9.77 1.34
N ILE A 110 1.81 10.43 0.20
CA ILE A 110 2.84 10.88 -0.74
C ILE A 110 3.23 12.32 -0.44
N HIS A 111 4.52 12.65 -0.65
CA HIS A 111 5.11 13.95 -0.38
C HIS A 111 5.88 14.45 -1.61
N PRO A 112 5.18 14.94 -2.65
CA PRO A 112 5.83 15.42 -3.88
C PRO A 112 6.72 16.64 -3.63
N GLU A 113 6.46 17.42 -2.57
CA GLU A 113 7.26 18.58 -2.16
C GLU A 113 8.69 18.21 -1.73
N GLU A 114 8.95 16.95 -1.42
CA GLU A 114 10.30 16.49 -1.02
C GLU A 114 11.24 16.23 -2.21
N THR A 115 10.73 16.27 -3.45
CA THR A 115 11.55 16.20 -4.66
C THR A 115 11.63 17.58 -5.30
N GLU A 116 12.84 18.14 -5.44
CA GLU A 116 13.07 19.45 -6.02
C GLU A 116 12.43 19.58 -7.40
N GLY A 117 11.71 20.70 -7.65
CA GLY A 117 11.05 20.98 -8.92
C GLY A 117 9.79 20.16 -9.24
N MET A 118 9.44 19.15 -8.43
CA MET A 118 8.28 18.28 -8.69
C MET A 118 6.96 19.07 -8.78
N LEU A 119 6.82 20.14 -7.97
CA LEU A 119 5.62 20.98 -7.93
C LEU A 119 5.72 22.24 -8.82
N ASP A 120 6.84 22.45 -9.52
CA ASP A 120 7.14 23.68 -10.26
C ASP A 120 6.47 23.72 -11.65
N GLY A 121 5.14 23.84 -11.66
CA GLY A 121 4.36 24.10 -12.88
C GLY A 121 3.97 22.85 -13.69
N GLY A 122 4.64 21.72 -13.53
CA GLY A 122 4.31 20.45 -14.22
C GLY A 122 3.23 19.62 -13.51
N TRP A 123 3.11 19.79 -12.19
CA TRP A 123 2.19 19.00 -11.36
C TRP A 123 0.73 19.19 -11.78
N ARG A 124 0.06 18.07 -12.07
CA ARG A 124 -1.32 18.01 -12.64
C ARG A 124 -1.46 18.57 -14.07
N HIS A 125 -0.32 18.84 -14.77
CA HIS A 125 -0.31 19.21 -16.18
C HIS A 125 0.33 18.14 -17.06
N ASN A 126 1.57 17.73 -16.79
CA ASN A 126 2.28 16.61 -17.41
C ASN A 126 3.05 15.77 -16.40
N ILE A 127 2.88 16.06 -15.11
CA ILE A 127 3.40 15.29 -13.97
C ILE A 127 2.20 14.86 -13.12
N PHE A 128 2.04 13.57 -12.91
CA PHE A 128 0.91 13.00 -12.16
C PHE A 128 1.36 11.87 -11.24
N ASP A 129 0.55 11.61 -10.21
CA ASP A 129 0.53 10.36 -9.46
C ASP A 129 -0.77 9.58 -9.72
N PHE A 130 -0.81 8.33 -9.28
CA PHE A 130 -2.02 7.52 -9.18
C PHE A 130 -2.18 6.91 -7.78
N TYR A 131 -1.49 7.46 -6.79
CA TYR A 131 -1.53 7.08 -5.38
C TYR A 131 -2.56 7.88 -4.59
N THR A 132 -3.08 8.95 -5.20
CA THR A 132 -4.22 9.75 -4.71
C THR A 132 -5.39 9.64 -5.66
N LEU A 133 -6.61 9.83 -5.15
CA LEU A 133 -7.81 9.84 -6.00
C LEU A 133 -7.74 10.96 -7.03
N GLU A 134 -7.38 12.18 -6.60
CA GLU A 134 -7.22 13.34 -7.48
C GLU A 134 -6.19 13.09 -8.58
N GLY A 135 -5.03 12.50 -8.21
CA GLY A 135 -3.98 12.16 -9.16
C GLY A 135 -4.45 11.17 -10.21
N ALA A 136 -5.12 10.10 -9.77
CA ALA A 136 -5.65 9.08 -10.68
C ALA A 136 -6.72 9.63 -11.63
N GLU A 137 -7.62 10.50 -11.14
CA GLU A 137 -8.67 11.14 -11.95
C GLU A 137 -8.09 12.10 -12.99
N THR A 138 -7.21 13.00 -12.54
CA THR A 138 -6.58 14.00 -13.43
C THR A 138 -5.70 13.34 -14.48
N LEU A 139 -4.91 12.32 -14.11
CA LEU A 139 -4.16 11.51 -15.06
C LEU A 139 -5.08 10.81 -16.08
N GLY A 140 -6.21 10.26 -15.62
CA GLY A 140 -7.19 9.63 -16.50
C GLY A 140 -7.82 10.61 -17.51
N GLN A 141 -8.08 11.87 -17.10
CA GLN A 141 -8.53 12.92 -18.01
C GLN A 141 -7.45 13.28 -19.04
N TYR A 142 -6.20 13.42 -18.57
CA TYR A 142 -5.08 13.74 -19.43
C TYR A 142 -4.84 12.67 -20.50
N LEU A 143 -4.83 11.38 -20.12
CA LEU A 143 -4.60 10.25 -21.03
C LEU A 143 -5.66 10.12 -22.15
N LYS A 144 -6.86 10.66 -21.98
CA LYS A 144 -7.90 10.63 -23.04
C LYS A 144 -7.47 11.38 -24.27
N GLY A 145 -6.81 12.54 -24.13
CA GLY A 145 -6.39 13.42 -25.21
C GLY A 145 -4.91 13.38 -25.51
N TRP A 146 -4.10 12.64 -24.76
CA TRP A 146 -2.66 12.60 -24.93
C TRP A 146 -2.27 11.98 -26.27
N PRO A 147 -1.43 12.68 -27.10
CA PRO A 147 -1.13 12.24 -28.47
C PRO A 147 -0.09 11.12 -28.55
N GLY A 148 0.55 10.76 -27.44
CA GLY A 148 1.70 9.88 -27.36
C GLY A 148 2.97 10.65 -27.04
N GLY A 149 4.11 9.96 -27.02
CA GLY A 149 5.42 10.48 -26.60
C GLY A 149 6.07 9.55 -25.58
N ARG A 150 7.06 10.06 -24.84
CA ARG A 150 7.73 9.31 -23.80
C ARG A 150 6.99 9.43 -22.47
N LEU A 151 6.42 8.32 -22.01
CA LEU A 151 5.81 8.17 -20.68
C LEU A 151 6.85 7.54 -19.75
N VAL A 152 7.26 8.28 -18.75
CA VAL A 152 8.16 7.81 -17.70
C VAL A 152 7.36 7.52 -16.44
N VAL A 153 7.50 6.31 -15.90
CA VAL A 153 7.05 5.98 -14.54
C VAL A 153 8.26 6.00 -13.63
N ASN A 154 8.23 6.84 -12.62
CA ASN A 154 9.33 7.01 -11.68
C ASN A 154 8.92 6.68 -10.24
N ILE A 155 9.81 6.01 -9.50
CA ILE A 155 9.76 5.91 -8.04
C ILE A 155 10.80 6.88 -7.48
N ALA A 156 10.37 7.84 -6.66
CA ALA A 156 11.29 8.82 -6.08
C ALA A 156 12.21 8.17 -5.03
N GLU A 157 11.65 7.43 -4.09
CA GLU A 157 12.39 6.81 -2.99
C GLU A 157 11.63 5.61 -2.42
N MET A 158 12.34 4.69 -1.80
CA MET A 158 11.75 3.57 -1.05
C MET A 158 11.77 3.86 0.47
N PRO A 159 10.82 3.35 1.25
CA PRO A 159 9.70 2.44 0.87
C PRO A 159 8.50 3.19 0.29
N ILE A 160 7.74 2.51 -0.57
CA ILE A 160 6.46 3.03 -1.09
C ILE A 160 5.28 2.12 -0.70
N LYS A 161 4.07 2.67 -0.70
CA LYS A 161 2.85 1.86 -0.65
C LYS A 161 2.76 1.02 -1.92
N CYS A 162 2.28 -0.23 -1.79
CA CYS A 162 2.05 -1.13 -2.91
C CYS A 162 3.22 -1.16 -3.91
N PRO A 163 4.39 -1.74 -3.57
CA PRO A 163 5.60 -1.66 -4.39
C PRO A 163 5.47 -2.31 -5.77
N VAL A 164 4.42 -3.07 -6.04
CA VAL A 164 4.10 -3.62 -7.37
C VAL A 164 3.32 -2.64 -8.26
N ALA A 165 2.68 -1.61 -7.69
CA ALA A 165 1.78 -0.73 -8.42
C ALA A 165 2.44 0.05 -9.58
N PRO A 166 3.70 0.52 -9.51
CA PRO A 166 4.36 1.15 -10.66
C PRO A 166 4.51 0.21 -11.86
N LEU A 167 4.82 -1.06 -11.61
CA LEU A 167 4.91 -2.09 -12.66
C LEU A 167 3.52 -2.42 -13.23
N GLU A 168 2.51 -2.56 -12.37
CA GLU A 168 1.13 -2.73 -12.81
C GLU A 168 0.67 -1.58 -13.71
N PHE A 169 1.03 -0.34 -13.34
CA PHE A 169 0.71 0.84 -14.14
C PHE A 169 1.31 0.75 -15.54
N LEU A 170 2.58 0.39 -15.66
CA LEU A 170 3.26 0.22 -16.95
C LEU A 170 2.63 -0.88 -17.79
N PHE A 171 2.28 -2.03 -17.20
CA PHE A 171 1.64 -3.12 -17.91
C PHE A 171 0.21 -2.75 -18.38
N LEU A 172 -0.51 -2.00 -17.55
CA LEU A 172 -1.82 -1.46 -17.93
C LEU A 172 -1.70 -0.36 -19.00
N ALA A 173 -0.66 0.47 -18.96
CA ALA A 173 -0.37 1.47 -19.99
C ALA A 173 -0.06 0.82 -21.33
N ASP A 174 0.77 -0.23 -21.34
CA ASP A 174 1.04 -1.04 -22.53
C ASP A 174 -0.27 -1.58 -23.13
N TRP A 175 -1.10 -2.23 -22.33
CA TRP A 175 -2.41 -2.73 -22.75
C TRP A 175 -3.33 -1.61 -23.25
N TYR A 176 -3.41 -0.48 -22.54
CA TYR A 176 -4.29 0.63 -22.86
C TYR A 176 -3.94 1.27 -24.21
N PHE A 177 -2.66 1.50 -24.48
CA PHE A 177 -2.21 2.09 -25.73
C PHE A 177 -2.31 1.11 -26.90
N HIS A 178 -2.14 -0.20 -26.69
CA HIS A 178 -2.47 -1.21 -27.70
C HIS A 178 -3.95 -1.18 -28.06
N ARG A 179 -4.83 -1.15 -27.07
CA ARG A 179 -6.28 -1.09 -27.27
C ARG A 179 -6.72 0.18 -28.01
N LYS A 180 -6.00 1.30 -27.80
CA LYS A 180 -6.22 2.56 -28.53
C LYS A 180 -5.59 2.59 -29.93
N GLY A 181 -4.82 1.60 -30.33
CA GLY A 181 -4.04 1.60 -31.58
C GLY A 181 -2.94 2.67 -31.57
N MET A 182 -2.40 3.01 -30.40
CA MET A 182 -1.39 4.07 -30.20
C MET A 182 -0.06 3.56 -29.65
N ARG A 183 0.10 2.25 -29.41
CA ARG A 183 1.28 1.72 -28.70
C ARG A 183 2.59 2.12 -29.36
N GLU A 184 2.63 2.14 -30.70
CA GLU A 184 3.81 2.54 -31.48
C GLU A 184 4.18 4.04 -31.35
N LYS A 185 3.27 4.85 -30.83
CA LYS A 185 3.49 6.29 -30.57
C LYS A 185 3.97 6.57 -29.14
N VAL A 186 4.09 5.52 -28.33
CA VAL A 186 4.38 5.66 -26.89
C VAL A 186 5.62 4.87 -26.53
N GLU A 187 6.64 5.58 -26.07
CA GLU A 187 7.79 4.99 -25.42
C GLU A 187 7.52 4.90 -23.91
N LEU A 188 7.59 3.69 -23.35
CA LEU A 188 7.39 3.43 -21.94
C LEU A 188 8.74 3.24 -21.25
N VAL A 189 8.97 4.00 -20.17
CA VAL A 189 10.20 3.95 -19.38
C VAL A 189 9.84 3.77 -17.91
N TYR A 190 10.54 2.86 -17.24
CA TYR A 190 10.47 2.66 -15.80
C TYR A 190 11.79 3.09 -15.16
N ALA A 191 11.78 4.18 -14.39
CA ALA A 191 12.95 4.68 -13.66
C ALA A 191 12.76 4.40 -12.16
N THR A 192 13.65 3.59 -11.59
CA THR A 192 13.53 3.11 -10.20
C THR A 192 14.86 3.24 -9.45
N PRO A 193 14.85 3.58 -8.14
CA PRO A 193 16.05 3.57 -7.30
C PRO A 193 16.54 2.15 -6.98
N LEU A 194 15.78 1.12 -7.35
CA LEU A 194 16.16 -0.27 -7.12
C LEU A 194 17.19 -0.75 -8.15
N PRO A 195 18.04 -1.76 -7.82
CA PRO A 195 18.98 -2.36 -8.73
C PRO A 195 18.35 -3.30 -9.77
N GLY A 196 17.03 -3.38 -9.81
CA GLY A 196 16.23 -4.19 -10.73
C GLY A 196 14.77 -3.79 -10.71
N ALA A 197 13.92 -4.55 -11.40
CA ALA A 197 12.51 -4.24 -11.55
C ALA A 197 11.72 -4.29 -10.22
N PHE A 198 12.21 -5.04 -9.22
CA PHE A 198 11.53 -5.21 -7.94
C PHE A 198 12.51 -5.45 -6.78
N THR A 199 12.01 -5.37 -5.54
CA THR A 199 12.82 -5.50 -4.32
C THR A 199 13.34 -6.93 -4.05
N GLN A 200 12.62 -7.96 -4.52
CA GLN A 200 12.97 -9.36 -4.30
C GLN A 200 13.60 -9.95 -5.57
N PRO A 201 14.79 -10.57 -5.49
CA PRO A 201 15.59 -10.96 -6.68
C PRO A 201 14.84 -11.82 -7.70
N THR A 202 14.22 -12.93 -7.26
CA THR A 202 13.50 -13.83 -8.16
C THR A 202 12.32 -13.12 -8.85
N CYS A 203 11.55 -12.33 -8.10
CA CYS A 203 10.45 -11.57 -8.66
C CYS A 203 10.95 -10.44 -9.58
N SER A 204 12.06 -9.80 -9.23
CA SER A 204 12.71 -8.76 -10.04
C SER A 204 13.12 -9.31 -11.41
N GLN A 205 13.68 -10.51 -11.47
CA GLN A 205 14.02 -11.15 -12.73
C GLN A 205 12.78 -11.40 -13.59
N VAL A 206 11.74 -12.03 -13.03
CA VAL A 206 10.50 -12.35 -13.78
C VAL A 206 9.83 -11.09 -14.32
N LEU A 207 9.74 -10.04 -13.49
CA LEU A 207 9.12 -8.77 -13.88
C LEU A 207 9.99 -7.99 -14.87
N GLY A 208 11.33 -8.03 -14.74
CA GLY A 208 12.25 -7.46 -15.70
C GLY A 208 12.13 -8.08 -17.08
N GLU A 209 12.09 -9.42 -17.16
CA GLU A 209 11.84 -10.13 -18.42
C GLU A 209 10.47 -9.78 -19.03
N MET A 210 9.48 -9.46 -18.20
CA MET A 210 8.17 -8.98 -18.69
C MET A 210 8.26 -7.57 -19.26
N LEU A 211 8.99 -6.66 -18.61
CA LEU A 211 9.23 -5.32 -19.15
C LEU A 211 9.87 -5.41 -20.53
N ASP A 212 10.93 -6.21 -20.67
CA ASP A 212 11.61 -6.44 -21.96
C ASP A 212 10.66 -6.96 -23.04
N ARG A 213 9.87 -8.00 -22.74
CA ARG A 213 8.89 -8.56 -23.69
C ARG A 213 7.83 -7.56 -24.13
N LYS A 214 7.49 -6.59 -23.29
CA LYS A 214 6.52 -5.53 -23.57
C LYS A 214 7.16 -4.29 -24.19
N GLY A 215 8.47 -4.28 -24.44
CA GLY A 215 9.20 -3.13 -24.95
C GLY A 215 9.11 -1.93 -24.01
N ILE A 216 9.26 -2.17 -22.71
CA ILE A 216 9.31 -1.16 -21.64
C ILE A 216 10.76 -1.04 -21.18
N HIS A 217 11.32 0.13 -21.32
CA HIS A 217 12.71 0.37 -20.91
C HIS A 217 12.84 0.47 -19.40
N LEU A 218 13.82 -0.22 -18.80
CA LEU A 218 14.10 -0.21 -17.37
C LEU A 218 15.39 0.55 -17.08
N GLU A 219 15.30 1.63 -16.30
CA GLU A 219 16.41 2.39 -15.73
C GLU A 219 16.51 2.09 -14.24
N THR A 220 17.54 1.36 -13.85
CA THR A 220 17.82 0.97 -12.46
C THR A 220 18.77 1.96 -11.77
N ASP A 221 18.81 1.89 -10.44
CA ASP A 221 19.65 2.74 -9.60
C ASP A 221 19.47 4.24 -9.89
N PHE A 222 18.30 4.62 -10.42
CA PHE A 222 17.95 5.99 -10.74
C PHE A 222 17.37 6.69 -9.50
N ASN A 223 18.26 7.24 -8.68
CA ASN A 223 17.89 8.00 -7.49
C ASN A 223 17.62 9.45 -7.91
N ILE A 224 16.34 9.79 -8.08
CA ILE A 224 15.93 11.12 -8.54
C ILE A 224 16.37 12.21 -7.55
N GLY A 225 16.98 13.28 -8.07
CA GLY A 225 17.37 14.48 -7.34
C GLY A 225 16.42 15.64 -7.61
N SER A 226 16.00 15.81 -8.88
CA SER A 226 15.15 16.93 -9.26
C SER A 226 14.31 16.67 -10.50
N VAL A 227 13.31 17.53 -10.70
CA VAL A 227 12.43 17.58 -11.88
C VAL A 227 12.52 18.96 -12.50
N ASP A 228 12.86 19.05 -13.77
CA ASP A 228 12.76 20.28 -14.57
C ASP A 228 11.55 20.17 -15.51
N SER A 229 10.41 20.70 -15.05
CA SER A 229 9.16 20.68 -15.81
C SER A 229 9.21 21.54 -17.09
N GLY A 230 10.06 22.57 -17.12
CA GLY A 230 10.25 23.43 -18.29
C GLY A 230 10.99 22.74 -19.42
N ARG A 231 11.97 21.87 -19.09
CA ARG A 231 12.70 21.03 -20.05
C ARG A 231 12.04 19.68 -20.28
N GLY A 232 11.11 19.27 -19.43
CA GLY A 232 10.51 17.92 -19.44
C GLY A 232 11.54 16.83 -19.11
N VAL A 233 12.31 17.01 -18.03
CA VAL A 233 13.43 16.12 -17.66
C VAL A 233 13.37 15.81 -16.17
N ILE A 234 13.62 14.55 -15.79
CA ILE A 234 14.00 14.16 -14.43
C ILE A 234 15.51 13.93 -14.39
N ALA A 235 16.17 14.40 -13.34
CA ALA A 235 17.59 14.23 -13.11
C ALA A 235 17.85 13.43 -11.83
N SER A 236 18.82 12.53 -11.87
CA SER A 236 19.28 11.76 -10.70
C SER A 236 20.45 12.45 -10.00
N TRP A 237 20.75 12.01 -8.77
CA TRP A 237 21.89 12.52 -7.99
C TRP A 237 23.26 12.22 -8.62
N ASP A 238 23.33 11.28 -9.59
CA ASP A 238 24.53 10.93 -10.34
C ASP A 238 24.56 11.58 -11.74
N ASP A 239 23.82 12.67 -11.94
CA ASP A 239 23.76 13.49 -13.16
C ASP A 239 23.19 12.78 -14.40
N ARG A 240 22.52 11.64 -14.26
CA ARG A 240 21.75 11.05 -15.37
C ARG A 240 20.46 11.84 -15.58
N GLU A 241 20.09 12.03 -16.83
CA GLU A 241 18.83 12.71 -17.20
C GLU A 241 17.93 11.78 -18.01
N ILE A 242 16.63 11.81 -17.72
CA ILE A 242 15.59 11.14 -18.52
C ILE A 242 14.56 12.17 -18.94
N ALA A 243 14.45 12.39 -20.26
CA ALA A 243 13.42 13.27 -20.82
C ALA A 243 12.04 12.58 -20.78
N TYR A 244 10.97 13.36 -20.58
CA TYR A 244 9.59 12.88 -20.61
C TYR A 244 8.64 13.86 -21.30
N ASP A 245 7.62 13.33 -21.95
CA ASP A 245 6.43 14.09 -22.37
C ASP A 245 5.33 13.97 -21.32
N LEU A 246 5.30 12.84 -20.60
CA LEU A 246 4.41 12.55 -19.48
C LEU A 246 5.18 11.84 -18.37
N LEU A 247 5.21 12.43 -17.18
CA LEU A 247 5.77 11.81 -15.98
C LEU A 247 4.64 11.30 -15.08
N VAL A 248 4.69 10.02 -14.76
CA VAL A 248 3.83 9.42 -13.73
C VAL A 248 4.75 9.01 -12.58
N THR A 249 4.70 9.73 -11.49
CA THR A 249 5.65 9.55 -10.39
C THR A 249 4.99 8.93 -9.16
N VAL A 250 5.77 8.15 -8.42
CA VAL A 250 5.49 7.78 -7.04
C VAL A 250 6.39 8.63 -6.15
N PRO A 251 5.89 9.75 -5.61
CA PRO A 251 6.67 10.61 -4.72
C PRO A 251 7.12 9.90 -3.46
N VAL A 252 7.99 10.52 -2.70
CA VAL A 252 8.39 10.04 -1.36
C VAL A 252 7.14 9.69 -0.54
N ASN A 253 7.15 8.53 0.10
CA ASN A 253 6.06 8.09 0.96
C ASN A 253 6.49 8.22 2.42
N ARG A 254 5.63 8.84 3.23
CA ARG A 254 5.87 9.01 4.67
C ARG A 254 4.66 8.55 5.49
N GLY A 255 4.91 8.20 6.73
CA GLY A 255 3.88 8.04 7.74
C GLY A 255 3.16 9.38 8.04
N ALA A 256 2.19 9.35 8.92
CA ALA A 256 1.52 10.58 9.33
C ALA A 256 2.44 11.43 10.21
N ALA A 257 2.60 12.72 9.90
CA ALA A 257 3.49 13.64 10.62
C ALA A 257 3.22 13.71 12.14
N VAL A 258 2.02 13.37 12.58
CA VAL A 258 1.70 13.26 14.02
C VAL A 258 2.56 12.20 14.72
N ILE A 259 2.99 11.16 14.02
CA ILE A 259 3.80 10.07 14.58
C ILE A 259 5.20 10.59 14.93
N GLY A 260 5.87 11.25 13.99
CA GLY A 260 7.19 11.85 14.21
C GLY A 260 7.16 12.94 15.28
N ARG A 261 6.23 13.93 15.18
CA ARG A 261 6.14 15.00 16.19
C ARG A 261 5.71 14.54 17.57
N SER A 262 5.18 13.31 17.69
CA SER A 262 4.87 12.67 18.98
C SER A 262 6.03 11.78 19.50
N GLY A 263 7.17 11.71 18.79
CA GLY A 263 8.33 10.92 19.17
C GLY A 263 8.14 9.40 19.03
N LEU A 264 7.15 8.96 18.22
CA LEU A 264 6.79 7.56 18.06
C LEU A 264 7.33 6.93 16.76
N GLY A 265 7.95 7.73 15.88
CA GLY A 265 8.31 7.30 14.53
C GLY A 265 9.79 7.46 14.19
N ASP A 266 10.15 6.90 13.04
CA ASP A 266 11.43 7.08 12.38
C ASP A 266 11.50 8.42 11.60
N GLU A 267 12.57 8.59 10.81
CA GLU A 267 12.81 9.80 9.99
C GLU A 267 11.76 10.02 8.90
N LEU A 268 11.05 8.94 8.50
CA LEU A 268 9.94 8.97 7.55
C LEU A 268 8.56 8.95 8.24
N ASP A 269 8.49 9.22 9.54
CA ASP A 269 7.26 9.24 10.33
C ASP A 269 6.51 7.88 10.41
N PHE A 270 7.18 6.74 10.12
CA PHE A 270 6.60 5.42 10.36
C PHE A 270 6.80 5.03 11.82
N ALA A 271 5.72 4.56 12.46
CA ALA A 271 5.72 4.25 13.88
C ALA A 271 6.65 3.07 14.22
N TYR A 272 7.56 3.26 15.19
CA TYR A 272 8.44 2.19 15.68
C TYR A 272 7.64 1.02 16.22
N THR A 273 7.74 -0.13 15.55
CA THR A 273 6.89 -1.29 15.77
C THR A 273 7.73 -2.56 15.89
N ASP A 274 7.42 -3.40 16.86
CA ASP A 274 7.96 -4.77 16.88
C ASP A 274 7.35 -5.57 15.72
N LYS A 275 8.21 -6.05 14.83
CA LYS A 275 7.80 -6.63 13.56
C LYS A 275 7.05 -7.96 13.67
N HIS A 276 7.05 -8.60 14.84
CA HIS A 276 6.40 -9.89 15.06
C HIS A 276 5.15 -9.81 15.93
N THR A 277 5.14 -8.89 16.91
CA THR A 277 3.98 -8.71 17.80
C THR A 277 3.05 -7.61 17.36
N LEU A 278 3.54 -6.64 16.55
CA LEU A 278 2.86 -5.42 16.11
C LEU A 278 2.60 -4.41 17.24
N ARG A 279 3.29 -4.56 18.38
CA ARG A 279 3.25 -3.58 19.47
C ARG A 279 4.24 -2.45 19.21
N ALA A 280 3.90 -1.23 19.59
CA ALA A 280 4.85 -0.12 19.59
C ALA A 280 6.06 -0.45 20.49
N ARG A 281 7.29 -0.07 20.05
CA ARG A 281 8.54 -0.53 20.68
C ARG A 281 8.62 -0.18 22.16
N ASP A 282 8.24 1.05 22.53
CA ASP A 282 8.47 1.60 23.86
C ASP A 282 7.18 1.70 24.70
N TRP A 283 6.03 1.26 24.17
CA TRP A 283 4.73 1.45 24.79
C TRP A 283 3.89 0.16 24.78
N GLU A 284 3.53 -0.30 25.98
CA GLU A 284 2.81 -1.57 26.11
C GLU A 284 1.35 -1.49 25.62
N ASN A 285 0.70 -0.34 25.78
CA ASN A 285 -0.70 -0.13 25.41
C ASN A 285 -0.92 0.51 24.04
N ILE A 286 0.15 0.58 23.21
CA ILE A 286 0.08 1.12 21.85
C ILE A 286 0.43 0.04 20.83
N TRP A 287 -0.40 -0.11 19.83
CA TRP A 287 -0.29 -1.09 18.75
C TRP A 287 -0.27 -0.38 17.41
N VAL A 288 0.36 -0.98 16.42
CA VAL A 288 0.52 -0.36 15.09
C VAL A 288 0.12 -1.35 14.01
N ILE A 289 -0.62 -0.89 12.99
CA ILE A 289 -1.08 -1.77 11.90
C ILE A 289 -1.05 -1.07 10.54
N GLY A 290 -0.82 -1.84 9.48
CA GLY A 290 -0.81 -1.39 8.10
C GLY A 290 0.39 -0.51 7.79
N ASP A 291 0.21 0.40 6.83
CA ASP A 291 1.31 1.19 6.26
C ASP A 291 1.97 2.16 7.25
N ALA A 292 1.31 2.43 8.39
CA ALA A 292 1.88 3.26 9.46
C ALA A 292 3.06 2.61 10.19
N ALA A 293 3.19 1.28 10.14
CA ALA A 293 4.20 0.53 10.87
C ALA A 293 5.58 0.61 10.21
N ASN A 294 6.62 0.88 11.00
CA ASN A 294 8.02 0.69 10.59
C ASN A 294 8.39 -0.79 10.74
N VAL A 295 7.95 -1.59 9.78
CA VAL A 295 8.29 -3.02 9.68
C VAL A 295 8.73 -3.35 8.26
N PRO A 296 9.64 -4.32 8.04
CA PRO A 296 10.16 -4.68 6.72
C PRO A 296 9.17 -5.51 5.89
N ALA A 297 7.87 -5.27 6.03
CA ALA A 297 6.81 -5.87 5.23
C ALA A 297 6.33 -4.90 4.15
N SER A 298 5.79 -5.45 3.06
CA SER A 298 5.16 -4.63 2.02
C SER A 298 4.02 -3.78 2.60
N LYS A 299 3.98 -2.50 2.25
CA LYS A 299 2.87 -1.61 2.60
C LYS A 299 1.70 -1.86 1.64
N ALA A 300 0.85 -2.83 1.99
CA ALA A 300 -0.26 -3.30 1.15
C ALA A 300 -1.49 -3.71 1.96
N GLY A 301 -2.68 -3.63 1.35
CA GLY A 301 -3.93 -3.98 2.02
C GLY A 301 -4.01 -5.45 2.47
N SER A 302 -3.41 -6.38 1.73
CA SER A 302 -3.30 -7.79 2.13
C SER A 302 -2.44 -7.97 3.38
N VAL A 303 -1.32 -7.24 3.46
CA VAL A 303 -0.43 -7.25 4.63
C VAL A 303 -1.15 -6.72 5.86
N ALA A 304 -1.89 -5.60 5.72
CA ALA A 304 -2.72 -5.08 6.81
C ALA A 304 -3.77 -6.09 7.29
N HIS A 305 -4.33 -6.91 6.38
CA HIS A 305 -5.25 -7.99 6.74
C HIS A 305 -4.54 -9.11 7.55
N PHE A 306 -3.35 -9.53 7.13
CA PHE A 306 -2.57 -10.55 7.86
C PHE A 306 -2.08 -10.03 9.23
N MET A 307 -1.73 -8.74 9.32
CA MET A 307 -1.45 -8.09 10.59
C MET A 307 -2.64 -8.10 11.55
N LEU A 308 -3.87 -7.98 11.02
CA LEU A 308 -5.08 -7.83 11.84
C LEU A 308 -5.26 -8.98 12.83
N ASP A 309 -5.11 -10.22 12.38
CA ASP A 309 -5.35 -11.39 13.24
C ASP A 309 -4.33 -11.48 14.36
N VAL A 310 -3.05 -11.22 14.04
CA VAL A 310 -1.97 -11.22 15.04
C VAL A 310 -2.14 -10.06 16.03
N LEU A 311 -2.47 -8.88 15.55
CA LEU A 311 -2.68 -7.70 16.39
C LEU A 311 -3.86 -7.90 17.35
N VAL A 312 -5.00 -8.36 16.85
CA VAL A 312 -6.21 -8.58 17.66
C VAL A 312 -5.95 -9.67 18.71
N GLU A 313 -5.33 -10.81 18.33
CA GLU A 313 -4.94 -11.86 19.28
C GLU A 313 -4.06 -11.28 20.40
N ASN A 314 -3.05 -10.50 20.04
CA ASN A 314 -2.09 -9.94 20.99
C ASN A 314 -2.73 -8.89 21.94
N ILE A 315 -3.63 -8.06 21.43
CA ILE A 315 -4.39 -7.12 22.27
C ILE A 315 -5.24 -7.89 23.28
N LEU A 316 -6.01 -8.89 22.85
CA LEU A 316 -6.85 -9.69 23.73
C LEU A 316 -6.04 -10.50 24.74
N ARG A 317 -4.87 -10.99 24.36
CA ARG A 317 -3.95 -11.66 25.30
C ARG A 317 -3.50 -10.69 26.40
N GLN A 318 -3.08 -9.49 26.01
CA GLN A 318 -2.65 -8.47 26.97
C GLN A 318 -3.77 -8.08 27.95
N GLU A 319 -5.00 -7.91 27.46
CA GLU A 319 -6.16 -7.62 28.30
C GLU A 319 -6.45 -8.74 29.32
N ASN A 320 -6.07 -9.98 28.99
CA ASN A 320 -6.15 -11.13 29.89
C ASN A 320 -4.87 -11.36 30.70
N GLY A 321 -3.94 -10.41 30.75
CA GLY A 321 -2.69 -10.52 31.50
C GLY A 321 -1.68 -11.49 30.93
N LEU A 322 -1.81 -11.87 29.64
CA LEU A 322 -0.92 -12.78 28.94
C LEU A 322 0.05 -11.98 28.04
N PRO A 323 1.31 -12.42 27.87
CA PRO A 323 2.25 -11.76 27.00
C PRO A 323 1.84 -11.88 25.53
N PRO A 324 2.15 -10.86 24.68
CA PRO A 324 1.98 -10.95 23.22
C PRO A 324 2.80 -12.10 22.63
N LEU A 325 2.30 -12.70 21.54
CA LEU A 325 2.99 -13.74 20.78
C LEU A 325 3.62 -13.14 19.51
N PRO A 326 4.89 -13.47 19.22
CA PRO A 326 5.59 -12.98 18.03
C PRO A 326 5.20 -13.80 16.79
N LYS A 327 3.96 -13.62 16.31
CA LYS A 327 3.38 -14.47 15.24
C LYS A 327 3.46 -13.86 13.85
N PHE A 328 3.54 -12.54 13.70
CA PHE A 328 3.58 -11.96 12.37
C PHE A 328 4.92 -12.26 11.69
N ASP A 329 4.87 -12.87 10.52
CA ASP A 329 6.04 -13.31 9.75
C ASP A 329 6.32 -12.43 8.52
N GLY A 330 5.58 -11.32 8.36
CA GLY A 330 5.71 -10.43 7.19
C GLY A 330 4.96 -10.92 5.96
N HIS A 331 4.02 -11.86 6.11
CA HIS A 331 3.25 -12.40 5.01
C HIS A 331 2.65 -11.31 4.12
N ALA A 332 2.96 -11.38 2.84
CA ALA A 332 2.47 -10.51 1.79
C ALA A 332 2.00 -11.34 0.59
N ASN A 333 0.81 -11.00 0.10
CA ASN A 333 0.20 -11.65 -1.04
C ASN A 333 -0.36 -10.56 -1.96
N CYS A 334 0.16 -10.45 -3.18
CA CYS A 334 -0.19 -9.38 -4.09
C CYS A 334 -0.50 -9.90 -5.49
N PHE A 335 -1.67 -9.51 -6.02
CA PHE A 335 -1.97 -9.67 -7.45
C PHE A 335 -1.36 -8.50 -8.21
N ILE A 336 -0.64 -8.79 -9.28
CA ILE A 336 -0.06 -7.84 -10.22
C ILE A 336 -0.85 -7.96 -11.53
N GLU A 337 -1.60 -6.93 -11.89
CA GLU A 337 -2.30 -6.88 -13.17
C GLU A 337 -1.29 -6.66 -14.29
N SER A 338 -1.29 -7.52 -15.30
CA SER A 338 -0.34 -7.46 -16.42
C SER A 338 -0.96 -7.02 -17.75
N GLY A 339 -2.23 -6.60 -17.71
CA GLY A 339 -3.01 -6.27 -18.92
C GLY A 339 -3.47 -7.51 -19.69
N PHE A 340 -4.19 -7.31 -20.77
CA PHE A 340 -4.64 -8.38 -21.67
C PHE A 340 -5.37 -9.54 -20.96
N GLU A 341 -6.15 -9.20 -19.92
CA GLU A 341 -6.90 -10.14 -19.08
C GLU A 341 -6.00 -11.17 -18.38
N LYS A 342 -4.80 -10.76 -18.01
CA LYS A 342 -3.83 -11.57 -17.28
C LYS A 342 -3.34 -10.86 -16.03
N GLY A 343 -2.89 -11.64 -15.05
CA GLY A 343 -2.26 -11.15 -13.84
C GLY A 343 -1.31 -12.19 -13.27
N ILE A 344 -0.42 -11.73 -12.41
CA ILE A 344 0.52 -12.54 -11.64
C ILE A 344 0.10 -12.49 -10.19
N LEU A 345 0.30 -13.57 -9.45
CA LEU A 345 0.20 -13.58 -7.99
C LEU A 345 1.58 -13.82 -7.41
N ILE A 346 1.98 -12.98 -6.47
CA ILE A 346 3.17 -13.18 -5.64
C ILE A 346 2.76 -13.42 -4.19
N ASP A 347 3.50 -14.29 -3.50
CA ASP A 347 3.25 -14.67 -2.12
C ASP A 347 4.60 -14.93 -1.41
N PHE A 348 4.91 -14.16 -0.36
CA PHE A 348 6.21 -14.13 0.30
C PHE A 348 6.10 -13.63 1.74
N ASN A 349 7.20 -13.72 2.49
CA ASN A 349 7.28 -13.18 3.85
C ASN A 349 8.70 -12.62 4.14
N TYR A 350 9.05 -12.42 5.42
CA TYR A 350 10.37 -11.89 5.80
C TYR A 350 11.54 -12.78 5.36
N ASP A 351 11.33 -14.10 5.35
CA ASP A 351 12.40 -15.11 5.20
C ASP A 351 12.40 -15.76 3.82
N VAL A 352 11.28 -15.70 3.10
CA VAL A 352 11.09 -16.38 1.83
C VAL A 352 10.62 -15.40 0.77
N GLU A 353 11.41 -15.25 -0.29
CA GLU A 353 11.05 -14.44 -1.45
C GLU A 353 9.91 -15.09 -2.28
N PRO A 354 9.27 -14.34 -3.22
CA PRO A 354 8.24 -14.91 -4.08
C PRO A 354 8.77 -16.10 -4.87
N LEU A 355 8.08 -17.24 -4.75
CA LEU A 355 8.41 -18.49 -5.42
C LEU A 355 7.31 -18.91 -6.40
N PRO A 356 7.64 -19.58 -7.53
CA PRO A 356 6.64 -20.12 -8.44
C PRO A 356 5.86 -21.28 -7.79
N GLY A 357 4.64 -21.54 -8.29
CA GLY A 357 3.84 -22.64 -7.76
C GLY A 357 2.35 -22.49 -7.98
N ARG A 358 1.57 -23.10 -7.07
CA ARG A 358 0.10 -23.04 -7.04
C ARG A 358 -0.41 -22.58 -5.68
N TYR A 359 -1.47 -21.77 -5.67
CA TYR A 359 -1.98 -21.14 -4.45
C TYR A 359 -3.52 -21.14 -4.43
N PRO A 360 -4.19 -21.26 -3.29
CA PRO A 360 -3.65 -21.64 -1.99
C PRO A 360 -3.45 -23.17 -1.81
N LEU A 361 -4.00 -23.97 -2.73
CA LEU A 361 -3.97 -25.43 -2.63
C LEU A 361 -2.82 -26.02 -3.44
N PRO A 362 -1.92 -26.83 -2.80
CA PRO A 362 -0.81 -27.48 -3.50
C PRO A 362 -1.26 -28.28 -4.71
N GLY A 363 -0.66 -28.04 -5.87
CA GLY A 363 -0.94 -28.77 -7.12
C GLY A 363 -2.27 -28.44 -7.80
N LEU A 364 -3.26 -27.94 -7.06
CA LEU A 364 -4.63 -27.67 -7.57
C LEU A 364 -4.84 -26.19 -7.90
N GLY A 365 -4.27 -25.27 -7.17
CA GLY A 365 -4.46 -23.84 -7.36
C GLY A 365 -5.71 -23.31 -6.64
N PRO A 366 -6.55 -22.47 -7.26
CA PRO A 366 -6.64 -22.16 -8.69
C PRO A 366 -5.60 -21.14 -9.21
N PHE A 367 -4.95 -20.38 -8.32
CA PHE A 367 -4.01 -19.34 -8.72
C PHE A 367 -2.62 -19.90 -9.04
N THR A 368 -1.93 -19.26 -9.99
CA THR A 368 -0.52 -19.51 -10.28
C THR A 368 0.35 -18.45 -9.58
N LEU A 369 1.49 -18.89 -9.03
CA LEU A 369 2.47 -17.99 -8.42
C LEU A 369 3.59 -17.67 -9.41
N LEU A 370 4.00 -16.39 -9.51
CA LEU A 370 5.04 -15.87 -10.41
C LEU A 370 4.82 -16.18 -11.90
N GLU A 371 3.60 -16.44 -12.31
CA GLU A 371 3.24 -16.75 -13.68
C GLU A 371 1.95 -16.03 -14.07
N GLU A 372 1.89 -15.51 -15.30
CA GLU A 372 0.68 -14.86 -15.82
C GLU A 372 -0.45 -15.87 -16.03
N SER A 373 -1.62 -15.55 -15.51
CA SER A 373 -2.85 -16.31 -15.82
C SER A 373 -4.09 -15.43 -15.79
N SER A 374 -5.12 -15.86 -16.55
CA SER A 374 -6.43 -15.20 -16.52
C SER A 374 -7.15 -15.41 -15.18
N VAL A 375 -6.86 -16.51 -14.47
CA VAL A 375 -7.42 -16.76 -13.14
C VAL A 375 -6.92 -15.74 -12.14
N ASN A 376 -5.63 -15.37 -12.19
CA ASN A 376 -5.05 -14.32 -11.35
C ASN A 376 -5.71 -12.96 -11.63
N HIS A 377 -5.94 -12.62 -12.90
CA HIS A 377 -6.69 -11.40 -13.28
C HIS A 377 -8.09 -11.37 -12.66
N TRP A 378 -8.85 -12.46 -12.76
CA TRP A 378 -10.17 -12.54 -12.13
C TRP A 378 -10.09 -12.47 -10.60
N GLY A 379 -9.04 -13.04 -10.00
CA GLY A 379 -8.75 -12.90 -8.57
C GLY A 379 -8.55 -11.42 -8.16
N LYS A 380 -7.76 -10.68 -8.93
CA LYS A 380 -7.56 -9.23 -8.73
C LYS A 380 -8.88 -8.46 -8.82
N LYS A 381 -9.71 -8.74 -9.82
CA LYS A 381 -11.02 -8.06 -9.98
C LYS A 381 -12.00 -8.43 -8.86
N ALA A 382 -12.04 -9.69 -8.44
CA ALA A 382 -12.88 -10.14 -7.34
C ALA A 382 -12.49 -9.53 -6.01
N PHE A 383 -11.21 -9.15 -5.85
CA PHE A 383 -10.69 -8.55 -4.63
C PHE A 383 -11.42 -7.26 -4.23
N ARG A 384 -11.91 -6.44 -5.16
CA ARG A 384 -12.73 -5.27 -4.86
C ARG A 384 -14.01 -5.66 -4.10
N TRP A 385 -14.68 -6.74 -4.51
CA TRP A 385 -15.85 -7.22 -3.82
C TRP A 385 -15.50 -7.77 -2.42
N VAL A 386 -14.42 -8.56 -2.32
CA VAL A 386 -13.89 -9.07 -1.05
C VAL A 386 -13.54 -7.92 -0.11
N TYR A 387 -12.89 -6.89 -0.62
CA TYR A 387 -12.53 -5.70 0.14
C TYR A 387 -13.74 -5.05 0.81
N TRP A 388 -14.75 -4.69 0.02
CA TRP A 388 -15.93 -3.97 0.52
C TRP A 388 -16.87 -4.81 1.39
N ASN A 389 -16.95 -6.11 1.17
CA ASN A 389 -17.95 -6.96 1.80
C ASN A 389 -17.41 -7.81 2.95
N LEU A 390 -16.12 -8.10 2.95
CA LEU A 390 -15.49 -8.96 3.94
C LEU A 390 -14.33 -8.26 4.67
N LEU A 391 -13.33 -7.78 3.92
CA LEU A 391 -12.07 -7.33 4.49
C LEU A 391 -12.25 -6.11 5.40
N VAL A 392 -12.81 -4.99 4.91
CA VAL A 392 -13.03 -3.78 5.75
C VAL A 392 -13.99 -4.02 6.91
N LYS A 393 -14.81 -5.05 6.83
CA LYS A 393 -15.68 -5.47 7.94
C LYS A 393 -14.94 -6.30 8.99
N GLY A 394 -13.65 -6.55 8.80
CA GLY A 394 -12.84 -7.39 9.70
C GLY A 394 -13.34 -8.84 9.78
N ALA A 395 -13.93 -9.36 8.69
CA ALA A 395 -14.35 -10.75 8.61
C ALA A 395 -13.14 -11.68 8.48
N ASP A 396 -13.24 -12.86 9.06
CA ASP A 396 -12.22 -13.90 8.88
C ASP A 396 -12.25 -14.39 7.43
N LEU A 397 -11.09 -14.41 6.80
CA LEU A 397 -10.92 -14.98 5.47
C LEU A 397 -10.28 -16.37 5.58
N PRO A 398 -10.58 -17.31 4.66
CA PRO A 398 -10.01 -18.66 4.68
C PRO A 398 -8.55 -18.67 4.17
N ILE A 399 -7.77 -17.67 4.56
CA ILE A 399 -6.36 -17.49 4.19
C ILE A 399 -5.60 -17.26 5.49
N SER A 400 -4.57 -18.05 5.74
CA SER A 400 -3.73 -17.93 6.93
C SER A 400 -3.00 -16.58 6.97
N SER A 401 -2.91 -15.98 8.16
CA SER A 401 -2.05 -14.83 8.42
C SER A 401 -0.55 -15.15 8.30
N HIS A 402 -0.17 -16.44 8.35
CA HIS A 402 1.19 -16.91 8.14
C HIS A 402 1.34 -17.45 6.73
N MET A 403 2.46 -17.12 6.09
CA MET A 403 2.79 -17.66 4.78
C MET A 403 3.02 -19.18 4.87
N SER A 404 2.52 -19.91 3.87
CA SER A 404 2.72 -21.35 3.72
C SER A 404 3.63 -21.66 2.54
N MET A 405 4.55 -22.60 2.73
CA MET A 405 5.35 -23.19 1.63
C MET A 405 4.56 -24.18 0.77
N ALA A 406 3.34 -24.55 1.20
CA ALA A 406 2.50 -25.49 0.47
C ALA A 406 2.20 -25.00 -0.94
N GLY A 407 2.49 -25.81 -1.95
CA GLY A 407 2.29 -25.49 -3.36
C GLY A 407 3.38 -24.64 -4.03
N LYS A 408 4.34 -24.12 -3.27
CA LYS A 408 5.51 -23.42 -3.80
C LYS A 408 6.59 -24.41 -4.25
N ARG A 409 7.34 -24.03 -5.27
CA ARG A 409 8.49 -24.79 -5.77
C ARG A 409 9.76 -24.00 -5.51
N THR A 410 10.70 -24.58 -4.76
CA THR A 410 12.03 -23.98 -4.60
C THR A 410 12.75 -23.93 -5.94
N ILE A 411 13.32 -22.79 -6.27
CA ILE A 411 14.22 -22.63 -7.40
C ILE A 411 15.62 -22.87 -6.86
N GLU A 412 16.40 -23.74 -7.52
CA GLU A 412 17.83 -23.82 -7.18
C GLU A 412 18.46 -22.44 -7.42
N PRO A 413 19.26 -21.94 -6.48
CA PRO A 413 19.90 -20.63 -6.67
C PRO A 413 20.69 -20.65 -7.96
N ILE A 414 20.43 -19.69 -8.84
CA ILE A 414 21.18 -19.51 -10.08
C ILE A 414 22.63 -19.26 -9.65
N ARG A 415 23.50 -20.25 -9.88
CA ARG A 415 24.95 -20.07 -9.66
C ARG A 415 25.37 -18.93 -10.57
N SER A 416 25.75 -17.80 -9.97
CA SER A 416 26.41 -16.72 -10.70
C SER A 416 27.57 -17.34 -11.47
N LYS A 417 27.52 -17.27 -12.80
CA LYS A 417 28.69 -17.58 -13.62
C LYS A 417 29.73 -16.52 -13.27
N SER A 418 30.71 -16.95 -12.48
CA SER A 418 31.93 -16.20 -12.18
C SER A 418 32.69 -15.86 -13.46
#